data_ea59ad546b2498f9db2e9e81957cf61c
#
_entry.id   ea59ad546b2498f9db2e9e81957cf61c
#
_cell.length_a   1.000
_cell.length_b   1.000
_cell.length_c   1.000
_cell.angle_alpha   90.00
_cell.angle_beta   90.00
_cell.angle_gamma   90.00
#
_symmetry.space_group_name_H-M   'P 1'
#
loop_
_entity.id
_entity.type
_entity.pdbx_description
1 polymer ?
#
loop_
_entity_poly.entity_id
_entity_poly.type
_entity_poly.pdbx_seq_one_letter_code
_entity_poly.pdbx_strand_id
1 'polypeptide(L)'
;DVCSSDLDPKMLAHLLKYDSSQGRYNGTVEVKEDSIVVNGKEIKIYAEADASKLPWGEIGVDVVLECTGFYVSKAKSQAHINAGAKKVVISAPAGNDLPTVVFNVNQDILTAEDNIISAASCTTNCLAPMANALNNFAPIQSGIMSTIHAYTGDQMVLDGPHRKGDFRR
;
A
#
# COMPACT_ATOMS: atom_id res chain seq x y z
N ASP A 1 -0.55 11.15 10.60
CA ASP A 1 -0.18 9.87 9.98
C ASP A 1 0.22 8.89 11.07
N VAL A 2 -0.12 7.65 10.87
CA VAL A 2 0.24 6.53 11.73
C VAL A 2 0.61 5.33 10.86
N CYS A 3 1.41 4.42 11.41
CA CYS A 3 1.81 3.20 10.73
C CYS A 3 1.52 2.01 11.64
N SER A 4 0.98 0.92 11.10
CA SER A 4 0.93 -0.37 11.79
C SER A 4 1.92 -1.31 11.12
N SER A 5 2.86 -1.83 11.89
CA SER A 5 3.92 -2.70 11.40
C SER A 5 4.47 -3.55 12.55
N ASP A 6 4.86 -4.77 12.26
CA ASP A 6 5.58 -5.65 13.18
C ASP A 6 7.08 -5.33 13.27
N LEU A 7 7.54 -4.30 12.57
CA LEU A 7 8.94 -3.89 12.53
C LEU A 7 9.28 -2.89 13.63
N ASP A 8 10.51 -2.99 14.13
CA ASP A 8 11.10 -1.99 15.02
C ASP A 8 11.12 -0.60 14.33
N PRO A 9 10.75 0.50 15.03
CA PRO A 9 10.85 1.86 14.51
C PRO A 9 12.20 2.21 13.89
N LYS A 10 13.30 1.66 14.41
CA LYS A 10 14.65 1.85 13.83
C LYS A 10 14.77 1.25 12.44
N MET A 11 14.18 0.07 12.23
CA MET A 11 14.17 -0.58 10.91
C MET A 11 13.33 0.22 9.92
N LEU A 12 12.13 0.67 10.32
CA LEU A 12 11.27 1.50 9.48
C LEU A 12 11.94 2.81 9.09
N ALA A 13 12.59 3.48 10.04
CA ALA A 13 13.34 4.70 9.77
C ALA A 13 14.54 4.45 8.83
N HIS A 14 15.22 3.32 8.98
CA HIS A 14 16.32 2.93 8.09
C HIS A 14 15.83 2.71 6.67
N LEU A 15 14.77 1.92 6.49
CA LEU A 15 14.17 1.64 5.17
C LEU A 15 13.62 2.90 4.50
N LEU A 16 13.06 3.84 5.28
CA LEU A 16 12.62 5.13 4.75
C LEU A 16 13.81 6.01 4.33
N LYS A 17 14.92 5.96 5.07
CA LYS A 17 16.08 6.82 4.84
C LYS A 17 16.94 6.35 3.68
N TYR A 18 17.02 5.06 3.43
CA TYR A 18 17.90 4.45 2.44
C TYR A 18 17.13 3.48 1.56
N ASP A 19 17.17 3.72 0.25
CA ASP A 19 16.56 2.88 -0.76
C ASP A 19 17.56 2.63 -1.89
N SER A 20 17.74 1.38 -2.32
CA SER A 20 18.75 1.02 -3.34
C SER A 20 18.40 1.56 -4.72
N SER A 21 17.11 1.80 -5.02
CA SER A 21 16.64 2.29 -6.32
C SER A 21 16.44 3.80 -6.33
N GLN A 22 15.83 4.35 -5.27
CA GLN A 22 15.51 5.78 -5.14
C GLN A 22 16.62 6.59 -4.48
N GLY A 23 17.58 5.92 -3.85
CA GLY A 23 18.69 6.56 -3.14
C GLY A 23 18.29 7.02 -1.73
N ARG A 24 19.06 7.96 -1.21
CA ARG A 24 18.84 8.46 0.14
C ARG A 24 17.70 9.47 0.19
N TYR A 25 16.80 9.32 1.16
CA TYR A 25 15.74 10.28 1.43
C TYR A 25 16.30 11.69 1.71
N ASN A 26 15.84 12.67 0.97
CA ASN A 26 16.26 14.07 1.12
C ASN A 26 15.42 14.78 2.19
N GLY A 27 15.70 14.47 3.46
CA GLY A 27 14.98 15.03 4.60
C GLY A 27 15.52 14.46 5.91
N THR A 28 14.90 14.87 7.02
CA THR A 28 15.25 14.37 8.35
C THR A 28 14.39 13.18 8.70
N VAL A 29 14.99 12.13 9.25
CA VAL A 29 14.31 10.97 9.81
C VAL A 29 14.93 10.68 11.17
N GLU A 30 14.14 10.82 12.23
CA GLU A 30 14.51 10.56 13.61
C GLU A 30 13.69 9.41 14.16
N VAL A 31 14.25 8.68 15.12
CA VAL A 31 13.59 7.52 15.75
C VAL A 31 13.26 7.84 17.18
N LYS A 32 12.04 7.53 17.58
CA LYS A 32 11.60 7.49 18.99
C LYS A 32 11.21 6.06 19.38
N GLU A 33 10.78 5.86 20.59
CA GLU A 33 10.46 4.55 21.14
C GLU A 33 9.30 3.86 20.38
N ASP A 34 8.23 4.62 20.09
CA ASP A 34 6.99 4.13 19.45
C ASP A 34 6.61 4.94 18.20
N SER A 35 7.54 5.71 17.65
CA SER A 35 7.29 6.58 16.50
C SER A 35 8.56 6.90 15.73
N ILE A 36 8.37 7.40 14.51
CA ILE A 36 9.42 8.07 13.73
C ILE A 36 9.01 9.51 13.49
N VAL A 37 10.00 10.40 13.39
CA VAL A 37 9.76 11.81 13.06
C VAL A 37 10.37 12.10 11.70
N VAL A 38 9.53 12.45 10.74
CA VAL A 38 9.94 12.73 9.36
C VAL A 38 9.70 14.20 9.06
N ASN A 39 10.77 14.95 8.80
CA ASN A 39 10.71 16.40 8.58
C ASN A 39 9.97 17.16 9.68
N GLY A 40 10.16 16.76 10.93
CA GLY A 40 9.51 17.35 12.10
C GLY A 40 8.09 16.87 12.37
N LYS A 41 7.49 16.05 11.47
CA LYS A 41 6.18 15.46 11.67
C LYS A 41 6.30 14.07 12.30
N GLU A 42 5.69 13.87 13.46
CA GLU A 42 5.67 12.60 14.16
C GLU A 42 4.66 11.63 13.53
N ILE A 43 5.11 10.41 13.29
CA ILE A 43 4.33 9.29 12.78
C ILE A 43 4.35 8.18 13.83
N LYS A 44 3.22 7.96 14.48
CA LYS A 44 3.10 6.92 15.51
C LYS A 44 3.07 5.54 14.87
N ILE A 45 3.73 4.57 15.54
CA ILE A 45 3.83 3.19 15.07
C ILE A 45 3.11 2.28 16.05
N TYR A 46 2.26 1.42 15.51
CA TYR A 46 1.56 0.38 16.25
C TYR A 46 2.05 -0.98 15.81
N ALA A 47 2.62 -1.76 16.73
CA ALA A 47 3.07 -3.12 16.48
C ALA A 47 1.92 -4.10 16.76
N GLU A 48 0.88 -4.09 15.93
CA GLU A 48 -0.31 -4.94 16.06
C GLU A 48 -0.62 -5.63 14.73
N ALA A 49 -0.59 -6.97 14.74
CA ALA A 49 -0.86 -7.78 13.55
C ALA A 49 -2.36 -7.95 13.26
N ASP A 50 -3.19 -7.86 14.30
CA ASP A 50 -4.64 -7.96 14.17
C ASP A 50 -5.24 -6.57 13.94
N ALA A 51 -5.59 -6.27 12.70
CA ALA A 51 -6.12 -4.98 12.31
C ALA A 51 -7.37 -4.56 13.09
N SER A 52 -8.14 -5.50 13.63
CA SER A 52 -9.35 -5.21 14.42
C SER A 52 -9.05 -4.58 15.79
N LYS A 53 -7.81 -4.71 16.26
CA LYS A 53 -7.34 -4.14 17.55
C LYS A 53 -6.63 -2.79 17.41
N LEU A 54 -6.47 -2.31 16.18
CA LEU A 54 -5.86 -1.02 15.94
C LEU A 54 -6.81 0.12 16.35
N PRO A 55 -6.31 1.20 16.96
CA PRO A 55 -7.17 2.25 17.53
C PRO A 55 -7.65 3.27 16.49
N TRP A 56 -8.04 2.83 15.29
CA TRP A 56 -8.39 3.72 14.18
C TRP A 56 -9.51 4.70 14.52
N GLY A 57 -10.53 4.23 15.25
CA GLY A 57 -11.63 5.07 15.70
C GLY A 57 -11.22 6.11 16.74
N GLU A 58 -10.35 5.72 17.69
CA GLU A 58 -9.89 6.61 18.78
C GLU A 58 -9.02 7.77 18.25
N ILE A 59 -8.19 7.48 17.25
CA ILE A 59 -7.29 8.49 16.66
C ILE A 59 -7.86 9.15 15.41
N GLY A 60 -9.13 8.84 15.05
CA GLY A 60 -9.87 9.52 13.98
C GLY A 60 -9.30 9.25 12.58
N VAL A 61 -8.93 8.01 12.27
CA VAL A 61 -8.40 7.65 10.95
C VAL A 61 -9.50 7.67 9.90
N ASP A 62 -9.35 8.51 8.89
CA ASP A 62 -10.28 8.57 7.76
C ASP A 62 -10.01 7.48 6.74
N VAL A 63 -8.75 7.25 6.37
CA VAL A 63 -8.36 6.30 5.33
C VAL A 63 -7.19 5.44 5.78
N VAL A 64 -7.33 4.13 5.63
CA VAL A 64 -6.24 3.17 5.76
C VAL A 64 -5.72 2.77 4.39
N LEU A 65 -4.41 2.90 4.17
CA LEU A 65 -3.73 2.28 3.03
C LEU A 65 -3.25 0.90 3.47
N GLU A 66 -3.88 -0.15 2.97
CA GLU A 66 -3.51 -1.52 3.26
C GLU A 66 -2.38 -1.97 2.32
N CYS A 67 -1.17 -2.00 2.84
CA CYS A 67 0.05 -2.31 2.07
C CYS A 67 0.77 -3.56 2.58
N THR A 68 0.16 -4.33 3.49
CA THR A 68 0.81 -5.49 4.12
C THR A 68 0.77 -6.74 3.26
N GLY A 69 -0.17 -6.85 2.33
CA GLY A 69 -0.45 -8.06 1.56
C GLY A 69 -1.24 -9.14 2.31
N PHE A 70 -1.68 -8.90 3.55
CA PHE A 70 -2.46 -9.86 4.34
C PHE A 70 -3.97 -9.63 4.24
N TYR A 71 -4.41 -8.39 4.19
CA TYR A 71 -5.82 -8.00 4.17
C TYR A 71 -6.29 -7.69 2.74
N VAL A 72 -5.95 -8.55 1.77
CA VAL A 72 -6.19 -8.38 0.33
C VAL A 72 -7.55 -8.93 -0.13
N SER A 73 -8.59 -8.75 0.64
CA SER A 73 -9.97 -9.05 0.24
C SER A 73 -10.94 -8.17 1.03
N LYS A 74 -12.16 -7.97 0.50
CA LYS A 74 -13.19 -7.21 1.19
C LYS A 74 -13.45 -7.71 2.61
N ALA A 75 -13.62 -9.03 2.75
CA ALA A 75 -13.89 -9.67 4.04
C ALA A 75 -12.77 -9.45 5.06
N LYS A 76 -11.51 -9.59 4.65
CA LYS A 76 -10.37 -9.36 5.54
C LYS A 76 -10.21 -7.87 5.89
N SER A 77 -10.31 -6.99 4.91
CA SER A 77 -10.17 -5.53 5.10
C SER A 77 -11.27 -4.94 5.97
N GLN A 78 -12.40 -5.65 6.15
CA GLN A 78 -13.45 -5.26 7.07
C GLN A 78 -12.93 -5.10 8.51
N ALA A 79 -11.84 -5.76 8.89
CA ALA A 79 -11.21 -5.60 10.19
C ALA A 79 -10.80 -4.14 10.47
N HIS A 80 -10.28 -3.42 9.48
CA HIS A 80 -9.93 -2.00 9.62
C HIS A 80 -11.16 -1.11 9.80
N ILE A 81 -12.24 -1.41 9.08
CA ILE A 81 -13.53 -0.69 9.25
C ILE A 81 -14.10 -0.94 10.65
N ASN A 82 -14.06 -2.18 11.11
CA ASN A 82 -14.52 -2.55 12.45
C ASN A 82 -13.69 -1.88 13.55
N ALA A 83 -12.40 -1.62 13.29
CA ALA A 83 -11.52 -0.86 14.17
C ALA A 83 -11.77 0.67 14.12
N GLY A 84 -12.69 1.15 13.27
CA GLY A 84 -13.13 2.53 13.21
C GLY A 84 -12.57 3.37 12.07
N ALA A 85 -11.84 2.78 11.12
CA ALA A 85 -11.47 3.49 9.90
C ALA A 85 -12.71 3.73 9.01
N LYS A 86 -12.76 4.88 8.33
CA LYS A 86 -13.90 5.20 7.45
C LYS A 86 -13.78 4.53 6.09
N LYS A 87 -12.55 4.44 5.55
CA LYS A 87 -12.27 3.82 4.25
C LYS A 87 -10.98 3.01 4.28
N VAL A 88 -10.91 1.98 3.43
CA VAL A 88 -9.70 1.18 3.21
C VAL A 88 -9.38 1.15 1.72
N VAL A 89 -8.14 1.45 1.38
CA VAL A 89 -7.59 1.32 0.03
C VAL A 89 -6.53 0.22 0.05
N ILE A 90 -6.81 -0.88 -0.64
CA ILE A 90 -5.91 -2.02 -0.72
C ILE A 90 -4.92 -1.79 -1.87
N SER A 91 -3.61 -1.80 -1.60
CA SER A 91 -2.55 -1.58 -2.59
C SER A 91 -2.22 -2.82 -3.42
N ALA A 92 -3.18 -3.72 -3.62
CA ALA A 92 -3.04 -4.98 -4.33
C ALA A 92 -4.37 -5.40 -4.96
N PRO A 93 -4.38 -6.36 -5.92
CA PRO A 93 -5.61 -6.99 -6.38
C PRO A 93 -6.34 -7.66 -5.20
N ALA A 94 -7.64 -7.46 -5.09
CA ALA A 94 -8.39 -7.85 -3.89
C ALA A 94 -9.71 -8.61 -4.17
N GLY A 95 -9.79 -9.30 -5.30
CA GLY A 95 -10.98 -10.06 -5.72
C GLY A 95 -11.96 -9.23 -6.56
N ASN A 96 -13.14 -9.81 -6.81
CA ASN A 96 -14.15 -9.21 -7.69
C ASN A 96 -15.37 -8.70 -6.93
N ASP A 97 -15.36 -8.75 -5.61
CA ASP A 97 -16.45 -8.37 -4.72
C ASP A 97 -16.34 -6.94 -4.18
N LEU A 98 -15.39 -6.18 -4.72
CA LEU A 98 -15.15 -4.78 -4.40
C LEU A 98 -14.66 -4.02 -5.64
N PRO A 99 -14.85 -2.69 -5.70
CA PRO A 99 -14.34 -1.89 -6.81
C PRO A 99 -12.83 -1.94 -6.91
N THR A 100 -12.33 -2.20 -8.12
CA THR A 100 -10.90 -2.07 -8.46
C THR A 100 -10.70 -0.84 -9.33
N VAL A 101 -9.86 0.07 -8.89
CA VAL A 101 -9.70 1.39 -9.50
C VAL A 101 -8.26 1.63 -9.94
N VAL A 102 -8.14 2.17 -11.14
CA VAL A 102 -6.90 2.77 -11.66
C VAL A 102 -7.17 4.25 -11.91
N PHE A 103 -6.35 5.10 -11.29
CA PHE A 103 -6.49 6.56 -11.41
C PHE A 103 -6.39 7.01 -12.89
N ASN A 104 -7.22 7.96 -13.29
CA ASN A 104 -7.40 8.44 -14.66
C ASN A 104 -7.89 7.39 -15.69
N VAL A 105 -8.36 6.22 -15.22
CA VAL A 105 -8.95 5.21 -16.11
C VAL A 105 -10.42 4.97 -15.76
N ASN A 106 -10.73 4.68 -14.50
CA ASN A 106 -12.08 4.29 -14.10
C ASN A 106 -12.49 4.74 -12.68
N GLN A 107 -11.90 5.80 -12.15
CA GLN A 107 -12.26 6.31 -10.80
C GLN A 107 -13.74 6.70 -10.68
N ASP A 108 -14.39 6.98 -11.80
CA ASP A 108 -15.79 7.40 -11.84
C ASP A 108 -16.79 6.28 -11.48
N ILE A 109 -16.30 5.03 -11.36
CA ILE A 109 -17.12 3.92 -10.86
C ILE A 109 -17.37 3.97 -9.35
N LEU A 110 -16.57 4.78 -8.62
CA LEU A 110 -16.66 4.86 -7.17
C LEU A 110 -17.88 5.64 -6.73
N THR A 111 -18.49 5.13 -5.67
CA THR A 111 -19.61 5.76 -4.97
C THR A 111 -19.26 6.12 -3.53
N ALA A 112 -20.11 6.87 -2.86
CA ALA A 112 -19.89 7.23 -1.44
C ALA A 112 -19.94 6.01 -0.51
N GLU A 113 -20.67 4.96 -0.91
CA GLU A 113 -20.86 3.72 -0.18
C GLU A 113 -19.66 2.78 -0.26
N ASP A 114 -18.74 3.00 -1.20
CA ASP A 114 -17.54 2.17 -1.37
C ASP A 114 -16.51 2.45 -0.26
N ASN A 115 -16.58 1.70 0.82
CA ASN A 115 -15.70 1.86 1.97
C ASN A 115 -14.41 1.04 1.86
N ILE A 116 -14.38 0.01 1.02
CA ILE A 116 -13.22 -0.83 0.77
C ILE A 116 -13.03 -0.94 -0.75
N ILE A 117 -11.88 -0.50 -1.23
CA ILE A 117 -11.54 -0.50 -2.66
C ILE A 117 -10.15 -1.09 -2.89
N SER A 118 -9.90 -1.59 -4.08
CA SER A 118 -8.57 -1.99 -4.55
C SER A 118 -8.00 -0.93 -5.48
N ALA A 119 -6.74 -0.58 -5.27
CA ALA A 119 -5.96 0.25 -6.19
C ALA A 119 -5.27 -0.57 -7.29
N ALA A 120 -5.73 -1.81 -7.52
CA ALA A 120 -5.19 -2.74 -8.52
C ALA A 120 -3.73 -3.16 -8.26
N SER A 121 -3.10 -3.81 -9.24
CA SER A 121 -1.68 -4.19 -9.18
C SER A 121 -0.78 -3.12 -9.80
N CYS A 122 0.51 -3.20 -9.52
CA CYS A 122 1.53 -2.38 -10.18
C CYS A 122 1.49 -2.55 -11.70
N THR A 123 1.36 -3.79 -12.20
CA THR A 123 1.24 -4.10 -13.62
C THR A 123 -0.02 -3.48 -14.22
N THR A 124 -1.16 -3.56 -13.52
CA THR A 124 -2.42 -2.96 -13.98
C THR A 124 -2.32 -1.43 -14.02
N ASN A 125 -1.69 -0.81 -13.03
CA ASN A 125 -1.47 0.63 -13.01
C ASN A 125 -0.50 1.11 -14.10
N CYS A 126 0.39 0.25 -14.59
CA CYS A 126 1.21 0.52 -15.76
C CYS A 126 0.42 0.37 -17.06
N LEU A 127 -0.26 -0.76 -17.24
CA LEU A 127 -0.91 -1.12 -18.52
C LEU A 127 -2.19 -0.32 -18.78
N ALA A 128 -3.06 -0.18 -17.79
CA ALA A 128 -4.39 0.36 -18.01
C ALA A 128 -4.40 1.81 -18.51
N PRO A 129 -3.59 2.76 -17.98
CA PRO A 129 -3.52 4.11 -18.52
C PRO A 129 -3.01 4.15 -19.97
N MET A 130 -2.00 3.33 -20.30
CA MET A 130 -1.47 3.26 -21.67
C MET A 130 -2.49 2.69 -22.65
N ALA A 131 -3.14 1.57 -22.26
CA ALA A 131 -4.16 0.95 -23.07
C ALA A 131 -5.39 1.87 -23.24
N ASN A 132 -5.79 2.57 -22.19
CA ASN A 132 -6.88 3.53 -22.25
C ASN A 132 -6.57 4.69 -23.20
N ALA A 133 -5.40 5.28 -23.10
CA ALA A 133 -4.98 6.36 -23.99
C ALA A 133 -4.93 5.91 -25.46
N LEU A 134 -4.38 4.72 -25.72
CA LEU A 134 -4.33 4.16 -27.06
C LEU A 134 -5.71 3.84 -27.61
N ASN A 135 -6.57 3.22 -26.80
CA ASN A 135 -7.94 2.87 -27.17
C ASN A 135 -8.80 4.11 -27.48
N ASN A 136 -8.59 5.20 -26.76
CA ASN A 136 -9.27 6.48 -27.03
C ASN A 136 -8.79 7.15 -28.32
N PHE A 137 -7.52 6.94 -28.68
CA PHE A 137 -6.96 7.45 -29.94
C PHE A 137 -7.35 6.55 -31.13
N ALA A 138 -7.23 5.24 -31.00
CA ALA A 138 -7.58 4.25 -31.99
C ALA A 138 -8.11 2.98 -31.31
N PRO A 139 -9.40 2.63 -31.44
CA PRO A 139 -10.01 1.51 -30.75
C PRO A 139 -9.25 0.19 -30.96
N ILE A 140 -8.87 -0.44 -29.87
CA ILE A 140 -8.14 -1.71 -29.87
C ILE A 140 -9.11 -2.83 -30.20
N GLN A 141 -8.82 -3.61 -31.26
CA GLN A 141 -9.62 -4.78 -31.66
C GLN A 141 -9.16 -6.06 -30.95
N SER A 142 -7.85 -6.22 -30.81
CA SER A 142 -7.25 -7.35 -30.11
C SER A 142 -5.81 -7.00 -29.72
N GLY A 143 -5.25 -7.74 -28.76
CA GLY A 143 -3.89 -7.51 -28.31
C GLY A 143 -3.31 -8.72 -27.57
N ILE A 144 -2.00 -8.76 -27.51
CA ILE A 144 -1.23 -9.67 -26.66
C ILE A 144 -0.38 -8.81 -25.73
N MET A 145 -0.43 -9.08 -24.43
CA MET A 145 0.40 -8.40 -23.46
C MET A 145 1.57 -9.26 -23.05
N SER A 146 2.77 -8.69 -23.10
CA SER A 146 3.98 -9.25 -22.51
C SER A 146 4.56 -8.23 -21.55
N THR A 147 4.95 -8.67 -20.35
CA THR A 147 5.57 -7.79 -19.35
C THR A 147 6.98 -8.26 -19.02
N ILE A 148 7.91 -7.31 -18.94
CA ILE A 148 9.24 -7.50 -18.38
C ILE A 148 9.21 -6.79 -17.03
N HIS A 149 9.15 -7.55 -15.94
CA HIS A 149 8.84 -7.04 -14.62
C HIS A 149 10.07 -7.11 -13.71
N ALA A 150 10.37 -6.02 -13.02
CA ALA A 150 11.30 -6.06 -11.91
C ALA A 150 10.77 -6.98 -10.79
N TYR A 151 11.67 -7.62 -10.05
CA TYR A 151 11.25 -8.36 -8.86
C TYR A 151 10.76 -7.40 -7.76
N THR A 152 9.85 -7.88 -6.92
CA THR A 152 9.15 -7.11 -5.91
C THR A 152 9.54 -7.58 -4.50
N GLY A 153 9.17 -6.82 -3.47
CA GLY A 153 9.55 -7.10 -2.08
C GLY A 153 9.03 -8.44 -1.54
N ASP A 154 7.92 -8.95 -2.07
CA ASP A 154 7.38 -10.26 -1.72
C ASP A 154 8.27 -11.43 -2.18
N GLN A 155 9.10 -11.22 -3.19
CA GLN A 155 10.11 -12.16 -3.64
C GLN A 155 11.37 -12.15 -2.76
N MET A 156 11.49 -11.21 -1.82
CA MET A 156 12.59 -11.09 -0.85
C MET A 156 14.00 -11.02 -1.46
N VAL A 157 14.14 -10.35 -2.58
CA VAL A 157 15.41 -10.22 -3.30
C VAL A 157 16.10 -8.88 -3.00
N LEU A 158 15.32 -7.83 -2.70
CA LEU A 158 15.81 -6.48 -2.46
C LEU A 158 15.48 -5.95 -1.07
N ASP A 159 15.67 -4.63 -0.94
CA ASP A 159 15.44 -3.83 0.25
C ASP A 159 14.08 -4.11 0.88
N GLY A 160 14.11 -4.61 2.08
CA GLY A 160 12.92 -4.93 2.83
C GLY A 160 13.24 -5.80 4.04
N PRO A 161 12.30 -5.94 4.97
CA PRO A 161 12.47 -6.78 6.12
C PRO A 161 12.50 -8.25 5.68
N HIS A 162 13.59 -8.93 5.98
CA HIS A 162 13.68 -10.35 5.78
C HIS A 162 12.98 -11.07 6.94
N ARG A 163 12.01 -11.95 6.65
CA ARG A 163 11.18 -12.65 7.66
C ARG A 163 11.98 -13.43 8.71
N LYS A 164 13.22 -13.82 8.42
CA LYS A 164 14.11 -14.54 9.32
C LYS A 164 15.18 -13.66 9.96
N GLY A 165 15.15 -12.34 9.76
CA GLY A 165 16.19 -11.44 10.23
C GLY A 165 17.57 -11.68 9.62
N ASP A 166 17.65 -12.36 8.48
CA ASP A 166 18.88 -12.64 7.78
C ASP A 166 19.18 -11.54 6.77
N PHE A 167 20.27 -10.80 7.00
CA PHE A 167 20.71 -9.70 6.13
C PHE A 167 21.62 -10.15 4.98
N ARG A 168 21.84 -11.44 4.80
CA ARG A 168 22.78 -12.00 3.82
C ARG A 168 22.14 -12.35 2.47
N ARG A 169 21.02 -11.80 2.15
CA ARG A 169 20.38 -11.93 0.84
C ARG A 169 20.42 -10.64 0.08
#